data_c057d4816a6d5e994fe27dbd5363b188
#
_entry.id   c057d4816a6d5e994fe27dbd5363b188
#
_cell.length_a   1.000
_cell.length_b   1.000
_cell.length_c   1.000
_cell.angle_alpha   90.00
_cell.angle_beta   90.00
_cell.angle_gamma   90.00
#
_symmetry.space_group_name_H-M   'P 1'
#
loop_
_entity.id
_entity.type
_entity.pdbx_description
1 polymer ?
#
loop_
_entity_poly.entity_id
_entity_poly.type
_entity_poly.pdbx_seq_one_letter_code
_entity_poly.pdbx_strand_id
1 'polypeptide(L)'
;MTARPAASTLLSGSLGALALVMTLAGSALAPTPALAEPIDEGIDYRLVEQPARAEEGDDVEVLELFWYGCPHCYHLEGPIKQWLATKPDGVTFRRMPAAASPRWVPHAKAYYAAEMLGQLDKLHEPLFKALHDERRKIVTDDEIVAFAAEQGIDADAFRKAYNSFPVDMQVRKSGDLVRRYNIDGVPAIVINGKYVTSATQTGSNAKMFEVVNQLVAEEIKAKAANTAAAEPAEESVVEGSKQ
;
A
#
# COMPACT_ATOMS: atom_id res chain seq x y z
N MET A 1 -53.29 53.64 48.31
CA MET A 1 -52.98 55.08 48.39
C MET A 1 -52.04 55.36 47.24
N THR A 2 -52.58 55.79 46.09
CA THR A 2 -52.56 57.13 45.59
C THR A 2 -51.13 57.65 45.42
N ALA A 3 -50.60 58.09 44.31
CA ALA A 3 -51.18 58.83 43.21
C ALA A 3 -50.17 58.81 42.00
N ARG A 4 -50.70 58.90 40.81
CA ARG A 4 -50.11 59.50 39.57
C ARG A 4 -50.19 61.04 39.76
N PRO A 5 -49.77 61.89 38.83
CA PRO A 5 -49.14 61.77 37.52
C PRO A 5 -47.99 62.78 37.26
N ALA A 6 -47.35 62.79 36.09
CA ALA A 6 -47.41 63.98 35.18
C ALA A 6 -46.49 63.70 33.92
N ALA A 7 -47.12 64.09 32.83
CA ALA A 7 -46.51 64.09 31.48
C ALA A 7 -45.72 65.42 31.24
N SER A 8 -44.79 65.34 30.24
CA SER A 8 -44.55 66.47 29.27
C SER A 8 -43.47 66.05 28.27
N THR A 9 -43.81 65.81 27.07
CA THR A 9 -43.76 66.66 25.84
C THR A 9 -42.36 66.70 25.17
N LEU A 10 -42.29 66.03 24.00
CA LEU A 10 -41.76 66.48 22.69
C LEU A 10 -40.43 67.24 22.59
N LEU A 11 -39.46 66.62 21.83
CA LEU A 11 -38.89 67.34 20.68
C LEU A 11 -38.32 66.35 19.62
N SER A 12 -38.78 66.54 18.39
CA SER A 12 -38.28 66.00 17.16
C SER A 12 -36.81 66.34 16.89
N GLY A 13 -36.03 65.41 16.43
CA GLY A 13 -34.70 65.64 15.88
C GLY A 13 -34.33 64.55 14.90
N SER A 14 -34.69 64.72 13.63
CA SER A 14 -34.25 63.95 12.49
C SER A 14 -32.76 64.16 12.28
N LEU A 15 -31.93 63.08 12.42
CA LEU A 15 -30.62 63.09 11.81
C LEU A 15 -30.40 61.71 11.14
N GLY A 16 -30.18 61.80 9.85
CA GLY A 16 -30.00 60.63 8.97
C GLY A 16 -28.80 59.78 9.37
N ALA A 17 -29.03 58.49 9.54
CA ALA A 17 -28.02 57.50 9.69
C ALA A 17 -27.61 57.00 8.31
N LEU A 18 -26.42 57.43 7.87
CA LEU A 18 -25.74 56.91 6.70
C LEU A 18 -25.25 55.50 7.07
N ALA A 19 -25.95 54.47 6.62
CA ALA A 19 -25.56 53.10 6.80
C ALA A 19 -24.39 52.78 5.84
N LEU A 20 -23.15 52.74 6.38
CA LEU A 20 -21.96 52.25 5.70
C LEU A 20 -22.01 50.72 5.65
N VAL A 21 -22.47 50.14 4.54
CA VAL A 21 -22.42 48.70 4.29
C VAL A 21 -20.97 48.34 4.00
N MET A 22 -20.24 47.91 5.02
CA MET A 22 -18.94 47.21 4.84
C MET A 22 -19.21 45.80 4.32
N THR A 23 -19.08 45.61 3.01
CA THR A 23 -18.98 44.28 2.40
C THR A 23 -17.63 43.67 2.79
N LEU A 24 -17.62 42.81 3.80
CA LEU A 24 -16.50 41.89 4.05
C LEU A 24 -16.43 40.88 2.87
N ALA A 25 -15.59 41.18 1.90
CA ALA A 25 -15.16 40.18 0.92
C ALA A 25 -14.32 39.12 1.66
N GLY A 26 -14.99 38.07 2.13
CA GLY A 26 -14.32 36.87 2.67
C GLY A 26 -13.54 36.21 1.55
N SER A 27 -12.23 36.47 1.45
CA SER A 27 -11.33 35.69 0.63
C SER A 27 -11.30 34.27 1.20
N ALA A 28 -12.06 33.36 0.58
CA ALA A 28 -11.90 31.94 0.81
C ALA A 28 -10.47 31.55 0.36
N LEU A 29 -9.54 31.41 1.31
CA LEU A 29 -8.27 30.75 1.03
C LEU A 29 -8.61 29.30 0.65
N ALA A 30 -8.58 29.00 -0.65
CA ALA A 30 -8.57 27.63 -1.11
C ALA A 30 -7.33 26.95 -0.51
N PRO A 31 -7.45 25.73 0.08
CA PRO A 31 -6.28 25.02 0.54
C PRO A 31 -5.35 24.80 -0.65
N THR A 32 -4.16 25.37 -0.59
CA THR A 32 -3.08 25.03 -1.52
C THR A 32 -2.79 23.54 -1.35
N PRO A 33 -2.75 22.75 -2.45
CA PRO A 33 -2.30 21.38 -2.35
C PRO A 33 -0.90 21.38 -1.73
N ALA A 34 -0.76 20.72 -0.58
CA ALA A 34 0.55 20.52 0.02
C ALA A 34 1.37 19.72 -1.01
N LEU A 35 2.43 20.32 -1.51
CA LEU A 35 3.40 19.58 -2.33
C LEU A 35 3.98 18.47 -1.44
N ALA A 36 3.90 17.23 -1.92
CA ALA A 36 4.55 16.13 -1.23
C ALA A 36 6.04 16.48 -1.04
N GLU A 37 6.57 16.20 0.14
CA GLU A 37 8.00 16.39 0.37
C GLU A 37 8.80 15.50 -0.58
N PRO A 38 9.90 16.01 -1.18
CA PRO A 38 10.74 15.19 -2.05
C PRO A 38 11.30 14.00 -1.26
N ILE A 39 11.42 12.87 -1.95
CA ILE A 39 12.02 11.65 -1.40
C ILE A 39 13.44 11.48 -1.93
N ASP A 40 14.37 11.02 -1.09
CA ASP A 40 15.79 10.93 -1.41
C ASP A 40 16.25 9.47 -1.51
N GLU A 41 16.93 9.15 -2.64
CA GLU A 41 17.63 7.88 -2.80
C GLU A 41 18.74 7.73 -1.72
N GLY A 42 18.82 6.54 -1.15
CA GLY A 42 19.76 6.23 -0.07
C GLY A 42 19.24 6.62 1.33
N ILE A 43 18.18 7.44 1.43
CA ILE A 43 17.54 7.84 2.68
C ILE A 43 16.14 7.20 2.78
N ASP A 44 15.24 7.52 1.87
CA ASP A 44 13.85 7.06 1.90
C ASP A 44 13.64 5.76 1.14
N TYR A 45 14.44 5.53 0.11
CA TYR A 45 14.43 4.30 -0.69
C TYR A 45 15.81 4.02 -1.25
N ARG A 46 16.00 2.85 -1.82
CA ARG A 46 17.19 2.49 -2.60
C ARG A 46 16.82 1.83 -3.91
N LEU A 47 17.69 1.93 -4.88
CA LEU A 47 17.56 1.23 -6.14
C LEU A 47 17.95 -0.25 -5.99
N VAL A 48 17.29 -1.09 -6.77
CA VAL A 48 17.69 -2.48 -6.96
C VAL A 48 18.78 -2.53 -8.03
N GLU A 49 19.94 -3.10 -7.70
CA GLU A 49 21.08 -3.19 -8.63
C GLU A 49 20.74 -3.97 -9.91
N GLN A 50 19.92 -5.01 -9.78
CA GLN A 50 19.47 -5.84 -10.88
C GLN A 50 17.92 -5.88 -10.90
N PRO A 51 17.28 -4.85 -11.48
CA PRO A 51 15.83 -4.79 -11.53
C PRO A 51 15.23 -6.07 -12.12
N ALA A 52 14.22 -6.61 -11.46
CA ALA A 52 13.41 -7.68 -12.01
C ALA A 52 12.16 -7.06 -12.62
N ARG A 53 11.76 -7.55 -13.79
CA ARG A 53 10.45 -7.16 -14.35
C ARG A 53 9.36 -7.61 -13.38
N ALA A 54 8.35 -6.76 -13.15
CA ALA A 54 7.13 -7.14 -12.45
C ALA A 54 6.55 -8.41 -13.10
N GLU A 55 6.03 -9.32 -12.27
CA GLU A 55 5.65 -10.64 -12.76
C GLU A 55 4.38 -10.65 -13.59
N GLU A 56 3.50 -9.63 -13.45
CA GLU A 56 2.18 -9.59 -14.09
C GLU A 56 1.85 -8.23 -14.70
N GLY A 57 1.53 -8.24 -16.00
CA GLY A 57 0.82 -7.19 -16.69
C GLY A 57 1.52 -5.84 -16.87
N ASP A 58 0.70 -4.85 -17.25
CA ASP A 58 1.14 -3.47 -17.48
C ASP A 58 1.03 -2.59 -16.22
N ASP A 59 0.47 -3.11 -15.11
CA ASP A 59 0.35 -2.40 -13.85
C ASP A 59 1.71 -2.21 -13.16
N VAL A 60 1.79 -1.22 -12.29
CA VAL A 60 2.92 -1.05 -11.37
C VAL A 60 2.77 -2.01 -10.21
N GLU A 61 3.69 -2.95 -10.06
CA GLU A 61 3.67 -3.89 -8.94
C GLU A 61 4.19 -3.24 -7.67
N VAL A 62 3.43 -3.39 -6.58
CA VAL A 62 3.88 -3.12 -5.20
C VAL A 62 3.93 -4.46 -4.48
N LEU A 63 5.15 -4.92 -4.19
CA LEU A 63 5.42 -6.22 -3.57
C LEU A 63 5.84 -6.05 -2.12
N GLU A 64 5.07 -6.62 -1.20
CA GLU A 64 5.46 -6.74 0.20
C GLU A 64 6.28 -8.02 0.42
N LEU A 65 7.46 -7.88 1.01
CA LEU A 65 8.21 -9.00 1.58
C LEU A 65 7.98 -9.03 3.09
N PHE A 66 7.50 -10.16 3.59
CA PHE A 66 7.11 -10.31 4.99
C PHE A 66 7.52 -11.67 5.58
N TRP A 67 7.43 -11.80 6.89
CA TRP A 67 7.51 -13.08 7.59
C TRP A 67 6.48 -13.12 8.71
N TYR A 68 5.73 -14.21 8.82
CA TYR A 68 4.71 -14.34 9.87
C TYR A 68 5.24 -14.18 11.29
N GLY A 69 6.48 -14.60 11.55
CA GLY A 69 7.11 -14.42 12.87
C GLY A 69 7.62 -13.01 13.16
N CYS A 70 7.42 -12.03 12.25
CA CYS A 70 7.89 -10.65 12.42
C CYS A 70 6.77 -9.76 12.99
N PRO A 71 6.92 -9.19 14.21
CA PRO A 71 5.91 -8.31 14.79
C PRO A 71 5.70 -7.01 13.99
N HIS A 72 6.74 -6.50 13.32
CA HIS A 72 6.61 -5.32 12.45
C HIS A 72 5.77 -5.60 11.22
N CYS A 73 5.86 -6.83 10.64
CA CYS A 73 4.98 -7.25 9.54
C CYS A 73 3.53 -7.33 10.02
N TYR A 74 3.29 -7.92 11.20
CA TYR A 74 1.95 -7.94 11.79
C TYR A 74 1.36 -6.54 11.99
N HIS A 75 2.15 -5.61 12.52
CA HIS A 75 1.71 -4.22 12.70
C HIS A 75 1.50 -3.47 11.38
N LEU A 76 2.07 -3.94 10.28
CA LEU A 76 1.91 -3.34 8.95
C LEU A 76 0.59 -3.75 8.28
N GLU A 77 -0.07 -4.84 8.70
CA GLU A 77 -1.31 -5.32 8.09
C GLU A 77 -2.43 -4.26 8.05
N GLY A 78 -2.61 -3.52 9.15
CA GLY A 78 -3.59 -2.43 9.22
C GLY A 78 -3.31 -1.30 8.22
N PRO A 79 -2.11 -0.70 8.23
CA PRO A 79 -1.67 0.27 7.23
C PRO A 79 -1.78 -0.22 5.79
N ILE A 80 -1.44 -1.48 5.48
CA ILE A 80 -1.63 -2.07 4.14
C ILE A 80 -3.11 -2.07 3.75
N LYS A 81 -4.01 -2.52 4.64
CA LYS A 81 -5.47 -2.51 4.37
C LYS A 81 -5.98 -1.10 4.05
N GLN A 82 -5.50 -0.09 4.79
CA GLN A 82 -5.86 1.30 4.55
C GLN A 82 -5.33 1.79 3.19
N TRP A 83 -4.08 1.50 2.88
CA TRP A 83 -3.47 1.88 1.61
C TRP A 83 -4.17 1.20 0.42
N LEU A 84 -4.50 -0.10 0.53
CA LEU A 84 -5.21 -0.84 -0.52
C LEU A 84 -6.58 -0.24 -0.85
N ALA A 85 -7.25 0.39 0.12
CA ALA A 85 -8.53 1.07 -0.10
C ALA A 85 -8.40 2.39 -0.90
N THR A 86 -7.19 2.93 -1.01
CA THR A 86 -6.90 4.23 -1.64
C THR A 86 -5.82 4.20 -2.70
N LYS A 87 -5.23 3.03 -2.98
CA LYS A 87 -4.18 2.88 -3.99
C LYS A 87 -4.67 3.34 -5.36
N PRO A 88 -3.79 3.94 -6.20
CA PRO A 88 -4.16 4.34 -7.55
C PRO A 88 -4.59 3.16 -8.43
N ASP A 89 -5.38 3.46 -9.47
CA ASP A 89 -5.60 2.53 -10.57
C ASP A 89 -4.27 2.24 -11.30
N GLY A 90 -4.18 1.08 -11.95
CA GLY A 90 -2.94 0.64 -12.62
C GLY A 90 -1.83 0.21 -11.65
N VAL A 91 -2.20 -0.13 -10.40
CA VAL A 91 -1.31 -0.67 -9.38
C VAL A 91 -1.81 -2.02 -8.90
N THR A 92 -0.96 -3.03 -8.97
CA THR A 92 -1.18 -4.34 -8.34
C THR A 92 -0.40 -4.44 -7.04
N PHE A 93 -1.02 -5.07 -6.04
CA PHE A 93 -0.37 -5.37 -4.77
C PHE A 93 -0.24 -6.88 -4.60
N ARG A 94 0.93 -7.31 -4.22
CA ARG A 94 1.21 -8.72 -3.95
C ARG A 94 2.02 -8.88 -2.68
N ARG A 95 1.80 -9.98 -1.97
CA ARG A 95 2.62 -10.40 -0.85
C ARG A 95 3.54 -11.54 -1.24
N MET A 96 4.73 -11.54 -0.66
CA MET A 96 5.70 -12.62 -0.80
C MET A 96 6.30 -12.93 0.58
N PRO A 97 6.08 -14.13 1.12
CA PRO A 97 6.76 -14.53 2.33
C PRO A 97 8.26 -14.67 2.05
N ALA A 98 9.09 -13.91 2.76
CA ALA A 98 10.53 -13.95 2.59
C ALA A 98 11.11 -15.28 3.11
N ALA A 99 11.79 -16.04 2.23
CA ALA A 99 12.50 -17.26 2.59
C ALA A 99 14.00 -16.97 2.84
N ALA A 100 14.27 -16.00 3.72
CA ALA A 100 15.62 -15.49 3.99
C ALA A 100 16.48 -16.43 4.86
N SER A 101 15.85 -17.32 5.61
CA SER A 101 16.55 -18.28 6.47
C SER A 101 15.75 -19.58 6.60
N PRO A 102 16.40 -20.71 6.98
CA PRO A 102 15.70 -21.97 7.21
C PRO A 102 14.52 -21.87 8.19
N ARG A 103 14.61 -21.00 9.18
CA ARG A 103 13.54 -20.77 10.17
C ARG A 103 12.28 -20.16 9.55
N TRP A 104 12.39 -19.44 8.45
CA TRP A 104 11.27 -18.76 7.81
C TRP A 104 10.55 -19.63 6.78
N VAL A 105 11.26 -20.68 6.29
CA VAL A 105 10.75 -21.58 5.25
C VAL A 105 9.42 -22.25 5.61
N PRO A 106 9.17 -22.77 6.83
CA PRO A 106 7.89 -23.37 7.16
C PRO A 106 6.71 -22.40 7.01
N HIS A 107 6.89 -21.15 7.41
CA HIS A 107 5.88 -20.12 7.24
C HIS A 107 5.68 -19.69 5.77
N ALA A 108 6.74 -19.67 4.97
CA ALA A 108 6.64 -19.40 3.53
C ALA A 108 5.87 -20.53 2.83
N LYS A 109 6.14 -21.78 3.17
CA LYS A 109 5.38 -22.95 2.66
C LYS A 109 3.91 -22.85 3.05
N ALA A 110 3.60 -22.44 4.28
CA ALA A 110 2.21 -22.24 4.74
C ALA A 110 1.44 -21.24 3.88
N TYR A 111 2.06 -20.09 3.59
CA TYR A 111 1.48 -19.08 2.73
C TYR A 111 1.17 -19.64 1.34
N TYR A 112 2.18 -20.22 0.67
CA TYR A 112 2.02 -20.73 -0.70
C TYR A 112 1.10 -21.96 -0.78
N ALA A 113 1.02 -22.78 0.26
CA ALA A 113 0.04 -23.87 0.32
C ALA A 113 -1.39 -23.34 0.41
N ALA A 114 -1.62 -22.33 1.26
CA ALA A 114 -2.94 -21.70 1.37
C ALA A 114 -3.32 -20.94 0.09
N GLU A 115 -2.37 -20.26 -0.55
CA GLU A 115 -2.55 -19.58 -1.84
C GLU A 115 -2.96 -20.57 -2.93
N MET A 116 -2.23 -21.70 -3.06
CA MET A 116 -2.52 -22.77 -4.01
C MET A 116 -3.93 -23.35 -3.83
N LEU A 117 -4.42 -23.41 -2.60
CA LEU A 117 -5.75 -23.92 -2.28
C LEU A 117 -6.84 -22.83 -2.33
N GLY A 118 -6.50 -21.55 -2.59
CA GLY A 118 -7.44 -20.44 -2.53
C GLY A 118 -7.96 -20.17 -1.11
N GLN A 119 -7.15 -20.44 -0.07
CA GLN A 119 -7.54 -20.36 1.33
C GLN A 119 -6.71 -19.34 2.14
N LEU A 120 -6.07 -18.37 1.46
CA LEU A 120 -5.26 -17.34 2.15
C LEU A 120 -6.07 -16.55 3.17
N ASP A 121 -7.32 -16.22 2.87
CA ASP A 121 -8.20 -15.47 3.78
C ASP A 121 -8.42 -16.21 5.12
N LYS A 122 -8.39 -17.55 5.11
CA LYS A 122 -8.51 -18.34 6.33
C LYS A 122 -7.19 -18.50 7.08
N LEU A 123 -6.05 -18.35 6.41
CA LEU A 123 -4.75 -18.58 7.02
C LEU A 123 -4.02 -17.31 7.41
N HIS A 124 -3.97 -16.31 6.53
CA HIS A 124 -3.01 -15.20 6.63
C HIS A 124 -3.17 -14.38 7.90
N GLU A 125 -4.31 -13.74 8.06
CA GLU A 125 -4.57 -12.90 9.25
C GLU A 125 -4.67 -13.73 10.55
N PRO A 126 -5.35 -14.89 10.58
CA PRO A 126 -5.38 -15.74 11.75
C PRO A 126 -4.00 -16.22 12.21
N LEU A 127 -3.07 -16.54 11.28
CA LEU A 127 -1.74 -16.99 11.67
C LEU A 127 -0.91 -15.86 12.28
N PHE A 128 -0.97 -14.65 11.75
CA PHE A 128 -0.37 -13.48 12.39
C PHE A 128 -0.91 -13.28 13.81
N LYS A 129 -2.22 -13.31 13.97
CA LYS A 129 -2.88 -13.13 15.28
C LYS A 129 -2.48 -14.21 16.27
N ALA A 130 -2.47 -15.48 15.86
CA ALA A 130 -2.06 -16.59 16.70
C ALA A 130 -0.62 -16.44 17.20
N LEU A 131 0.29 -16.00 16.33
CA LEU A 131 1.71 -15.82 16.67
C LEU A 131 1.95 -14.60 17.57
N HIS A 132 1.27 -13.46 17.33
CA HIS A 132 1.60 -12.19 17.97
C HIS A 132 0.68 -11.83 19.14
N ASP A 133 -0.63 -12.02 19.02
CA ASP A 133 -1.60 -11.72 20.09
C ASP A 133 -1.69 -12.89 21.08
N GLU A 134 -1.84 -14.12 20.56
CA GLU A 134 -2.02 -15.32 21.37
C GLU A 134 -0.69 -15.93 21.80
N ARG A 135 0.44 -15.46 21.22
CA ARG A 135 1.80 -15.93 21.50
C ARG A 135 1.99 -17.45 21.33
N ARG A 136 1.24 -18.02 20.41
CA ARG A 136 1.34 -19.44 20.07
C ARG A 136 2.68 -19.73 19.39
N LYS A 137 3.22 -20.92 19.65
CA LYS A 137 4.38 -21.44 18.92
C LYS A 137 3.84 -22.31 17.78
N ILE A 138 3.95 -21.81 16.55
CA ILE A 138 3.52 -22.49 15.33
C ILE A 138 4.71 -22.41 14.37
N VAL A 139 5.67 -23.33 14.50
CA VAL A 139 6.97 -23.28 13.81
C VAL A 139 7.33 -24.55 13.08
N THR A 140 6.76 -25.69 13.48
CA THR A 140 6.98 -26.99 12.82
C THR A 140 5.91 -27.24 11.77
N ASP A 141 6.21 -28.11 10.80
CA ASP A 141 5.28 -28.48 9.73
C ASP A 141 3.97 -29.04 10.31
N ASP A 142 4.04 -29.86 11.36
CA ASP A 142 2.85 -30.44 11.99
C ASP A 142 2.01 -29.39 12.74
N GLU A 143 2.63 -28.46 13.45
CA GLU A 143 1.93 -27.35 14.10
C GLU A 143 1.23 -26.43 13.08
N ILE A 144 1.87 -26.20 11.93
CA ILE A 144 1.30 -25.38 10.85
C ILE A 144 0.10 -26.10 10.21
N VAL A 145 0.20 -27.41 9.94
CA VAL A 145 -0.92 -28.18 9.39
C VAL A 145 -2.08 -28.27 10.38
N ALA A 146 -1.78 -28.48 11.67
CA ALA A 146 -2.80 -28.49 12.73
C ALA A 146 -3.49 -27.12 12.82
N PHE A 147 -2.73 -26.03 12.77
CA PHE A 147 -3.28 -24.69 12.77
C PHE A 147 -4.18 -24.42 11.54
N ALA A 148 -3.77 -24.84 10.34
CA ALA A 148 -4.59 -24.71 9.15
C ALA A 148 -5.92 -25.45 9.28
N ALA A 149 -5.89 -26.65 9.88
CA ALA A 149 -7.10 -27.43 10.17
C ALA A 149 -8.03 -26.72 11.18
N GLU A 150 -7.48 -26.08 12.22
CA GLU A 150 -8.23 -25.25 13.18
C GLU A 150 -8.95 -24.09 12.47
N GLN A 151 -8.38 -23.56 11.37
CA GLN A 151 -8.98 -22.50 10.57
C GLN A 151 -10.00 -23.02 9.53
N GLY A 152 -10.33 -24.32 9.57
CA GLY A 152 -11.31 -24.92 8.65
C GLY A 152 -10.75 -25.16 7.25
N ILE A 153 -9.45 -25.33 7.11
CA ILE A 153 -8.79 -25.81 5.89
C ILE A 153 -8.62 -27.32 6.01
N ASP A 154 -8.94 -28.07 4.95
CA ASP A 154 -8.78 -29.52 4.95
C ASP A 154 -7.31 -29.90 5.20
N ALA A 155 -7.05 -30.65 6.26
CA ALA A 155 -5.69 -30.97 6.73
C ALA A 155 -4.90 -31.79 5.72
N ASP A 156 -5.54 -32.74 5.05
CA ASP A 156 -4.86 -33.62 4.09
C ASP A 156 -4.53 -32.86 2.80
N ALA A 157 -5.48 -32.06 2.31
CA ALA A 157 -5.26 -31.18 1.15
C ALA A 157 -4.16 -30.16 1.45
N PHE A 158 -4.18 -29.54 2.65
CA PHE A 158 -3.16 -28.58 3.04
C PHE A 158 -1.77 -29.22 3.16
N ARG A 159 -1.65 -30.37 3.83
CA ARG A 159 -0.40 -31.11 3.96
C ARG A 159 0.16 -31.52 2.59
N LYS A 160 -0.72 -31.96 1.68
CA LYS A 160 -0.34 -32.30 0.31
C LYS A 160 0.19 -31.08 -0.46
N ALA A 161 -0.51 -29.94 -0.38
CA ALA A 161 -0.06 -28.69 -1.01
C ALA A 161 1.25 -28.20 -0.39
N TYR A 162 1.35 -28.17 0.93
CA TYR A 162 2.52 -27.76 1.71
C TYR A 162 3.80 -28.53 1.34
N ASN A 163 3.69 -29.82 1.03
CA ASN A 163 4.81 -30.67 0.63
C ASN A 163 4.91 -30.86 -0.89
N SER A 164 4.23 -30.02 -1.66
CA SER A 164 4.23 -30.14 -3.12
C SER A 164 5.44 -29.46 -3.76
N PHE A 165 5.87 -29.97 -4.91
CA PHE A 165 6.92 -29.36 -5.71
C PHE A 165 6.62 -27.89 -6.12
N PRO A 166 5.39 -27.51 -6.53
CA PRO A 166 5.10 -26.11 -6.82
C PRO A 166 5.32 -25.17 -5.63
N VAL A 167 4.93 -25.58 -4.41
CA VAL A 167 5.18 -24.78 -3.18
C VAL A 167 6.68 -24.66 -2.92
N ASP A 168 7.45 -25.74 -3.05
CA ASP A 168 8.91 -25.71 -2.91
C ASP A 168 9.56 -24.78 -3.95
N MET A 169 9.06 -24.74 -5.17
CA MET A 169 9.54 -23.82 -6.21
C MET A 169 9.26 -22.36 -5.87
N GLN A 170 8.06 -22.04 -5.35
CA GLN A 170 7.73 -20.68 -4.91
C GLN A 170 8.61 -20.23 -3.74
N VAL A 171 8.87 -21.10 -2.77
CA VAL A 171 9.78 -20.81 -1.65
C VAL A 171 11.21 -20.54 -2.15
N ARG A 172 11.73 -21.32 -3.09
CA ARG A 172 13.04 -21.07 -3.69
C ARG A 172 13.07 -19.73 -4.43
N LYS A 173 12.07 -19.45 -5.26
CA LYS A 173 11.92 -18.17 -5.97
C LYS A 173 11.90 -17.00 -5.00
N SER A 174 11.16 -17.11 -3.90
CA SER A 174 11.17 -16.11 -2.84
C SER A 174 12.56 -15.88 -2.26
N GLY A 175 13.30 -16.93 -1.94
CA GLY A 175 14.69 -16.83 -1.49
C GLY A 175 15.62 -16.17 -2.52
N ASP A 176 15.43 -16.44 -3.82
CA ASP A 176 16.19 -15.80 -4.90
C ASP A 176 15.88 -14.30 -5.01
N LEU A 177 14.60 -13.93 -4.90
CA LEU A 177 14.19 -12.51 -4.93
C LEU A 177 14.66 -11.74 -3.69
N VAL A 178 14.63 -12.35 -2.49
CA VAL A 178 15.23 -11.77 -1.28
C VAL A 178 16.69 -11.39 -1.52
N ARG A 179 17.48 -12.28 -2.14
CA ARG A 179 18.89 -12.02 -2.48
C ARG A 179 19.03 -10.95 -3.57
N ARG A 180 18.25 -11.06 -4.65
CA ARG A 180 18.28 -10.12 -5.77
C ARG A 180 17.95 -8.70 -5.33
N TYR A 181 16.95 -8.52 -4.49
CA TYR A 181 16.54 -7.23 -3.96
C TYR A 181 17.42 -6.78 -2.78
N ASN A 182 18.41 -7.58 -2.38
CA ASN A 182 19.29 -7.33 -1.23
C ASN A 182 18.47 -6.98 0.02
N ILE A 183 17.45 -7.81 0.34
CA ILE A 183 16.57 -7.60 1.50
C ILE A 183 17.29 -8.10 2.75
N ASP A 184 17.58 -7.21 3.66
CA ASP A 184 18.25 -7.44 4.94
C ASP A 184 17.29 -7.54 6.13
N GLY A 185 16.03 -7.15 5.94
CA GLY A 185 14.98 -7.20 6.95
C GLY A 185 13.58 -7.15 6.36
N VAL A 186 12.58 -7.50 7.19
CA VAL A 186 11.17 -7.41 6.83
C VAL A 186 10.39 -6.66 7.93
N PRO A 187 9.31 -5.93 7.58
CA PRO A 187 8.74 -5.82 6.24
C PRO A 187 9.59 -4.93 5.32
N ALA A 188 9.60 -5.27 4.04
CA ALA A 188 10.15 -4.44 2.97
C ALA A 188 9.14 -4.33 1.82
N ILE A 189 9.07 -3.18 1.18
CA ILE A 189 8.23 -2.96 0.00
C ILE A 189 9.13 -2.77 -1.21
N VAL A 190 8.85 -3.52 -2.27
CA VAL A 190 9.52 -3.39 -3.57
C VAL A 190 8.52 -2.83 -4.57
N ILE A 191 8.89 -1.76 -5.26
CA ILE A 191 8.05 -1.12 -6.26
C ILE A 191 8.61 -1.44 -7.64
N ASN A 192 7.78 -2.05 -8.48
CA ASN A 192 8.05 -2.40 -9.88
C ASN A 192 9.38 -3.14 -10.10
N GLY A 193 9.84 -3.89 -9.09
CA GLY A 193 11.14 -4.59 -9.10
C GLY A 193 12.36 -3.67 -9.15
N LYS A 194 12.20 -2.36 -8.97
CA LYS A 194 13.25 -1.33 -9.13
C LYS A 194 13.66 -0.64 -7.84
N TYR A 195 12.71 -0.38 -6.95
CA TYR A 195 12.91 0.39 -5.73
C TYR A 195 12.59 -0.46 -4.51
N VAL A 196 13.34 -0.27 -3.45
CA VAL A 196 13.08 -0.90 -2.14
C VAL A 196 12.96 0.19 -1.09
N THR A 197 11.92 0.11 -0.27
CA THR A 197 11.74 0.95 0.91
C THR A 197 11.23 0.13 2.10
N SER A 198 11.33 0.67 3.29
CA SER A 198 10.83 0.05 4.52
C SER A 198 10.53 1.12 5.58
N ALA A 199 9.69 0.77 6.56
CA ALA A 199 9.44 1.67 7.69
C ALA A 199 10.69 1.93 8.55
N THR A 200 11.64 1.00 8.57
CA THR A 200 12.94 1.19 9.24
C THR A 200 13.76 2.27 8.55
N GLN A 201 13.75 2.31 7.22
CA GLN A 201 14.47 3.30 6.43
C GLN A 201 13.81 4.67 6.52
N THR A 202 12.49 4.76 6.40
CA THR A 202 11.74 6.02 6.39
C THR A 202 11.36 6.54 7.78
N GLY A 203 11.56 5.75 8.83
CA GLY A 203 11.23 6.08 10.22
C GLY A 203 9.80 5.79 10.65
N SER A 204 8.85 5.54 9.72
CA SER A 204 7.48 5.17 10.06
C SER A 204 6.74 4.48 8.91
N ASN A 205 5.67 3.74 9.23
CA ASN A 205 4.77 3.17 8.22
C ASN A 205 4.09 4.27 7.37
N ALA A 206 3.71 5.39 7.98
CA ALA A 206 3.07 6.49 7.27
C ALA A 206 4.01 7.07 6.20
N LYS A 207 5.25 7.42 6.59
CA LYS A 207 6.25 7.94 5.66
C LYS A 207 6.62 6.92 4.57
N MET A 208 6.72 5.64 4.92
CA MET A 208 6.95 4.58 3.94
C MET A 208 5.86 4.56 2.86
N PHE A 209 4.57 4.68 3.21
CA PHE A 209 3.50 4.72 2.21
C PHE A 209 3.46 6.03 1.42
N GLU A 210 3.92 7.16 1.97
CA GLU A 210 4.16 8.38 1.18
C GLU A 210 5.22 8.14 0.11
N VAL A 211 6.34 7.49 0.47
CA VAL A 211 7.40 7.10 -0.47
C VAL A 211 6.87 6.12 -1.53
N VAL A 212 6.13 5.10 -1.12
CA VAL A 212 5.49 4.15 -2.06
C VAL A 212 4.61 4.88 -3.05
N ASN A 213 3.76 5.81 -2.60
CA ASN A 213 2.86 6.57 -3.48
C ASN A 213 3.63 7.44 -4.49
N GLN A 214 4.72 8.08 -4.07
CA GLN A 214 5.54 8.90 -4.97
C GLN A 214 6.23 8.03 -6.03
N LEU A 215 6.87 6.92 -5.63
CA LEU A 215 7.53 6.00 -6.55
C LEU A 215 6.54 5.33 -7.53
N VAL A 216 5.35 4.97 -7.04
CA VAL A 216 4.25 4.45 -7.88
C VAL A 216 3.83 5.49 -8.91
N ALA A 217 3.65 6.75 -8.51
CA ALA A 217 3.26 7.83 -9.43
C ALA A 217 4.33 8.08 -10.51
N GLU A 218 5.61 7.99 -10.15
CA GLU A 218 6.73 8.09 -11.10
C GLU A 218 6.71 6.93 -12.11
N GLU A 219 6.50 5.70 -11.64
CA GLU A 219 6.43 4.52 -12.52
C GLU A 219 5.21 4.54 -13.46
N ILE A 220 4.04 4.97 -12.98
CA ILE A 220 2.85 5.16 -13.83
C ILE A 220 3.16 6.19 -14.92
N LYS A 221 3.75 7.33 -14.57
CA LYS A 221 4.12 8.37 -15.52
C LYS A 221 5.16 7.89 -16.54
N ALA A 222 6.17 7.14 -16.10
CA ALA A 222 7.19 6.57 -16.97
C ALA A 222 6.58 5.56 -17.97
N LYS A 223 5.68 4.69 -17.50
CA LYS A 223 4.97 3.74 -18.37
C LYS A 223 4.12 4.46 -19.42
N ALA A 224 3.34 5.47 -19.02
CA ALA A 224 2.53 6.25 -19.95
C ALA A 224 3.37 6.95 -21.04
N ALA A 225 4.53 7.52 -20.65
CA ALA A 225 5.45 8.13 -21.61
C ALA A 225 6.04 7.12 -22.59
N ASN A 226 6.38 5.91 -22.14
CA ASN A 226 6.90 4.85 -22.99
C ASN A 226 5.83 4.31 -23.96
N THR A 227 4.57 4.19 -23.51
CA THR A 227 3.44 3.77 -24.38
C THR A 227 3.20 4.80 -25.48
N ALA A 228 3.15 6.10 -25.13
CA ALA A 228 2.99 7.18 -26.11
C ALA A 228 4.14 7.26 -27.12
N ALA A 229 5.36 6.90 -26.70
CA ALA A 229 6.52 6.86 -27.61
C ALA A 229 6.56 5.60 -28.49
N ALA A 230 5.85 4.54 -28.11
CA ALA A 230 5.79 3.27 -28.84
C ALA A 230 4.65 3.19 -29.88
N GLU A 231 3.69 4.14 -29.89
CA GLU A 231 2.70 4.26 -30.97
C GLU A 231 3.37 4.88 -32.19
N PRO A 232 3.66 4.11 -33.27
CA PRO A 232 4.21 4.69 -34.49
C PRO A 232 3.14 5.53 -35.16
N ALA A 233 3.56 6.62 -35.81
CA ALA A 233 2.76 7.46 -36.66
C ALA A 233 2.26 6.64 -37.87
N GLU A 234 1.23 5.83 -37.71
CA GLU A 234 0.47 5.20 -38.77
C GLU A 234 -0.73 6.06 -39.15
N GLU A 235 -0.47 7.27 -39.68
CA GLU A 235 -1.50 7.93 -40.45
C GLU A 235 -0.94 9.05 -41.36
N SER A 236 -0.24 8.68 -42.42
CA SER A 236 -0.12 9.59 -43.58
C SER A 236 0.38 8.93 -44.84
N VAL A 237 -0.17 7.78 -45.27
CA VAL A 237 0.03 7.31 -46.66
C VAL A 237 -1.26 6.68 -47.18
N VAL A 238 -2.31 7.45 -47.39
CA VAL A 238 -3.35 7.16 -48.38
C VAL A 238 -3.98 8.49 -48.79
N GLU A 239 -3.30 9.25 -49.64
CA GLU A 239 -4.01 10.06 -50.64
C GLU A 239 -3.03 10.51 -51.72
N GLY A 240 -3.12 9.92 -52.89
CA GLY A 240 -2.34 10.37 -54.03
C GLY A 240 -2.10 9.34 -55.12
N SER A 241 -3.15 8.67 -55.61
CA SER A 241 -3.05 8.07 -56.96
C SER A 241 -4.43 7.90 -57.59
N LYS A 242 -4.94 8.99 -58.12
CA LYS A 242 -5.92 8.97 -59.20
C LYS A 242 -5.51 10.02 -60.23
N GLN A 243 -4.84 9.59 -61.30
CA GLN A 243 -4.97 10.10 -62.64
C GLN A 243 -4.73 8.97 -63.63
#